data_832487784482efa27f385f6ef2f77bf1
#
_entry.id   832487784482efa27f385f6ef2f77bf1
#
_cell.length_a   1.000
_cell.length_b   1.000
_cell.length_c   1.000
_cell.angle_alpha   90.00
_cell.angle_beta   90.00
_cell.angle_gamma   90.00
#
_symmetry.space_group_name_H-M   'P 1'
#
loop_
_entity.id
_entity.type
_entity.pdbx_description
1 polymer ?
#
loop_
_entity_poly.entity_id
_entity_poly.type
_entity_poly.pdbx_seq_one_letter_code
_entity_poly.pdbx_strand_id
1 'polypeptide(L)'
;DVWFVIALPLTLASQFGWSHWAVGSFLALWVIGYGAVQSVTPALTKSPLGGCSLTRWVILLSVIPALIALALWLQWHSEAALIGGLLLFGAVFAVNSSLHSYMIIRYAKSDGVSLDVGFYYMANAMGRLLGTLLSGWLYQAYGLIACLWVSSALLAATVLVSARLSKHQA
;
A
#
# COMPACT_ATOMS: atom_id res chain seq x y z
N ASP A 1 -0.36 -4.23 -3.83
CA ASP A 1 -1.14 -5.41 -4.26
C ASP A 1 -0.39 -6.75 -4.13
N VAL A 2 0.96 -6.77 -4.12
CA VAL A 2 1.77 -8.02 -4.13
C VAL A 2 1.45 -9.00 -2.99
N TRP A 3 1.08 -8.55 -1.80
CA TRP A 3 0.72 -9.43 -0.69
C TRP A 3 -0.76 -9.40 -0.32
N PHE A 4 -1.50 -8.37 -0.78
CA PHE A 4 -2.87 -8.12 -0.34
C PHE A 4 -3.93 -8.88 -1.14
N VAL A 5 -3.83 -8.90 -2.49
CA VAL A 5 -4.95 -9.31 -3.35
C VAL A 5 -5.16 -10.83 -3.36
N ILE A 6 -4.09 -11.61 -3.41
CA ILE A 6 -4.14 -13.08 -3.49
C ILE A 6 -3.55 -13.73 -2.25
N ALA A 7 -2.34 -13.34 -1.86
CA ALA A 7 -1.60 -14.00 -0.82
C ALA A 7 -2.27 -13.89 0.56
N LEU A 8 -2.78 -12.71 0.92
CA LEU A 8 -3.43 -12.47 2.22
C LEU A 8 -4.71 -13.31 2.39
N PRO A 9 -5.73 -13.24 1.50
CA PRO A 9 -6.95 -14.02 1.68
C PRO A 9 -6.70 -15.52 1.67
N LEU A 10 -5.76 -16.01 0.85
CA LEU A 10 -5.39 -17.43 0.87
C LEU A 10 -4.73 -17.82 2.19
N THR A 11 -3.87 -16.99 2.76
CA THR A 11 -3.23 -17.26 4.07
C THR A 11 -4.27 -17.28 5.19
N LEU A 12 -5.18 -16.32 5.23
CA LEU A 12 -6.25 -16.27 6.24
C LEU A 12 -7.12 -17.54 6.19
N ALA A 13 -7.47 -17.99 4.99
CA ALA A 13 -8.30 -19.18 4.82
C ALA A 13 -7.51 -20.49 5.09
N SER A 14 -6.29 -20.64 4.52
CA SER A 14 -5.57 -21.91 4.54
C SER A 14 -4.72 -22.13 5.79
N GLN A 15 -4.10 -21.07 6.34
CA GLN A 15 -3.20 -21.17 7.50
C GLN A 15 -3.89 -20.85 8.82
N PHE A 16 -4.79 -19.85 8.84
CA PHE A 16 -5.51 -19.47 10.06
C PHE A 16 -6.93 -20.05 10.14
N GLY A 17 -7.37 -20.80 9.12
CA GLY A 17 -8.65 -21.52 9.16
C GLY A 17 -9.89 -20.63 9.09
N TRP A 18 -9.73 -19.40 8.60
CA TRP A 18 -10.87 -18.50 8.44
C TRP A 18 -11.83 -18.98 7.36
N SER A 19 -13.14 -18.92 7.63
CA SER A 19 -14.14 -19.20 6.59
C SER A 19 -14.07 -18.14 5.47
N HIS A 20 -14.47 -18.51 4.26
CA HIS A 20 -14.52 -17.57 3.13
C HIS A 20 -15.39 -16.34 3.43
N TRP A 21 -16.47 -16.52 4.21
CA TRP A 21 -17.30 -15.43 4.70
C TRP A 21 -16.55 -14.46 5.63
N ALA A 22 -15.80 -15.00 6.58
CA ALA A 22 -15.00 -14.19 7.51
C ALA A 22 -13.93 -13.39 6.77
N VAL A 23 -13.20 -14.05 5.85
CA VAL A 23 -12.20 -13.36 5.01
C VAL A 23 -12.84 -12.24 4.17
N GLY A 24 -13.93 -12.55 3.47
CA GLY A 24 -14.63 -11.57 2.62
C GLY A 24 -15.16 -10.38 3.42
N SER A 25 -15.82 -10.65 4.55
CA SER A 25 -16.36 -9.60 5.42
C SER A 25 -15.26 -8.72 6.02
N PHE A 26 -14.18 -9.33 6.47
CA PHE A 26 -13.02 -8.60 7.01
C PHE A 26 -12.39 -7.67 5.96
N LEU A 27 -12.15 -8.19 4.75
CA LEU A 27 -11.57 -7.40 3.67
C LEU A 27 -12.51 -6.28 3.20
N ALA A 28 -13.82 -6.55 3.16
CA ALA A 28 -14.82 -5.52 2.84
C ALA A 28 -14.82 -4.38 3.88
N LEU A 29 -14.82 -4.72 5.18
CA LEU A 29 -14.72 -3.74 6.26
C LEU A 29 -13.40 -2.98 6.23
N TRP A 30 -12.30 -3.66 5.89
CA TRP A 30 -10.99 -3.03 5.73
C TRP A 30 -11.01 -1.98 4.60
N VAL A 31 -11.59 -2.31 3.44
CA VAL A 31 -11.72 -1.38 2.31
C VAL A 31 -12.59 -0.17 2.67
N ILE A 32 -13.70 -0.39 3.39
CA ILE A 32 -14.57 0.69 3.89
C ILE A 32 -13.80 1.59 4.86
N GLY A 33 -13.10 1.00 5.82
CA GLY A 33 -12.25 1.74 6.78
C GLY A 33 -11.13 2.53 6.09
N TYR A 34 -10.45 1.91 5.12
CA TYR A 34 -9.48 2.58 4.25
C TYR A 34 -10.08 3.81 3.55
N GLY A 35 -11.26 3.65 2.92
CA GLY A 35 -11.96 4.73 2.24
C GLY A 35 -12.37 5.86 3.20
N ALA A 36 -12.82 5.53 4.41
CA ALA A 36 -13.14 6.51 5.45
C ALA A 36 -11.90 7.33 5.86
N VAL A 37 -10.76 6.68 6.13
CA VAL A 37 -9.51 7.39 6.45
C VAL A 37 -9.08 8.27 5.28
N GLN A 38 -9.15 7.76 4.05
CA GLN A 38 -8.76 8.50 2.85
C GLN A 38 -9.61 9.75 2.66
N SER A 39 -10.93 9.69 2.91
CA SER A 39 -11.85 10.81 2.74
C SER A 39 -11.65 11.92 3.77
N VAL A 40 -11.24 11.58 4.99
CA VAL A 40 -11.00 12.55 6.08
C VAL A 40 -9.59 13.17 6.00
N THR A 41 -8.63 12.49 5.39
CA THR A 41 -7.23 12.92 5.31
C THR A 41 -7.04 14.36 4.78
N PRO A 42 -7.71 14.82 3.70
CA PRO A 42 -7.55 16.19 3.21
C PRO A 42 -7.97 17.26 4.22
N ALA A 43 -8.99 16.96 5.04
CA ALA A 43 -9.46 17.88 6.09
C ALA A 43 -8.47 17.98 7.26
N LEU A 44 -7.74 16.91 7.56
CA LEU A 44 -6.75 16.86 8.63
C LEU A 44 -5.40 17.44 8.21
N THR A 45 -5.05 17.35 6.93
CA THR A 45 -3.76 17.80 6.38
C THR A 45 -3.87 19.20 5.78
N LYS A 46 -4.36 20.19 6.55
CA LYS A 46 -4.57 21.58 6.12
C LYS A 46 -3.29 22.33 5.69
N SER A 47 -2.11 21.74 5.83
CA SER A 47 -0.82 22.36 5.47
C SER A 47 -0.37 21.89 4.08
N PRO A 48 0.25 22.76 3.26
CA PRO A 48 0.91 22.34 2.02
C PRO A 48 2.08 21.44 2.41
N LEU A 49 1.82 20.13 2.41
CA LEU A 49 2.83 19.12 2.73
C LEU A 49 3.90 19.17 1.63
N GLY A 50 5.06 19.71 1.93
CA GLY A 50 6.22 19.69 1.03
C GLY A 50 6.68 18.24 0.76
N GLY A 51 7.47 18.06 -0.30
CA GLY A 51 7.95 16.73 -0.74
C GLY A 51 8.62 15.89 0.37
N CYS A 52 9.19 16.53 1.39
CA CYS A 52 9.76 15.84 2.56
C CYS A 52 8.72 15.08 3.38
N SER A 53 7.47 15.54 3.43
CA SER A 53 6.39 14.84 4.13
C SER A 53 5.96 13.58 3.39
N LEU A 54 5.86 13.63 2.05
CA LEU A 54 5.52 12.46 1.22
C LEU A 54 6.52 11.34 1.39
N THR A 55 7.82 11.65 1.35
CA THR A 55 8.89 10.66 1.52
C THR A 55 8.78 9.93 2.86
N ARG A 56 8.45 10.64 3.95
CA ARG A 56 8.26 10.02 5.28
C ARG A 56 7.10 9.00 5.29
N TRP A 57 5.98 9.32 4.64
CA TRP A 57 4.85 8.40 4.55
C TRP A 57 5.17 7.15 3.72
N VAL A 58 5.93 7.29 2.62
CA VAL A 58 6.36 6.13 1.81
C VAL A 58 7.38 5.28 2.57
N ILE A 59 8.30 5.88 3.34
CA ILE A 59 9.22 5.13 4.22
C ILE A 59 8.42 4.32 5.25
N LEU A 60 7.49 4.96 5.96
CA LEU A 60 6.66 4.27 6.93
C LEU A 60 5.90 3.11 6.27
N LEU A 61 5.35 3.34 5.09
CA LEU A 61 4.63 2.33 4.33
C LEU A 61 5.52 1.16 3.91
N SER A 62 6.80 1.37 3.62
CA SER A 62 7.74 0.31 3.26
C SER A 62 8.17 -0.56 4.45
N VAL A 63 8.21 0.02 5.64
CA VAL A 63 8.64 -0.67 6.87
C VAL A 63 7.56 -1.64 7.38
N ILE A 64 6.28 -1.31 7.23
CA ILE A 64 5.19 -2.13 7.78
C ILE A 64 5.19 -3.56 7.24
N PRO A 65 5.23 -3.83 5.92
CA PRO A 65 5.28 -5.20 5.41
C PRO A 65 6.53 -5.96 5.86
N ALA A 66 7.68 -5.27 6.00
CA ALA A 66 8.89 -5.89 6.52
C ALA A 66 8.74 -6.34 7.99
N LEU A 67 8.10 -5.51 8.82
CA LEU A 67 7.82 -5.87 10.22
C LEU A 67 6.82 -7.03 10.32
N ILE A 68 5.79 -7.05 9.49
CA ILE A 68 4.86 -8.18 9.41
C ILE A 68 5.62 -9.44 8.99
N ALA A 69 6.44 -9.38 7.94
CA ALA A 69 7.24 -10.50 7.46
C ALA A 69 8.18 -11.04 8.55
N LEU A 70 8.82 -10.17 9.31
CA LEU A 70 9.68 -10.53 10.43
C LEU A 70 8.90 -11.21 11.55
N ALA A 71 7.74 -10.67 11.93
CA ALA A 71 6.88 -11.27 12.95
C ALA A 71 6.39 -12.66 12.55
N LEU A 72 6.00 -12.85 11.29
CA LEU A 72 5.61 -14.15 10.76
C LEU A 72 6.78 -15.14 10.72
N TRP A 73 7.96 -14.68 10.34
CA TRP A 73 9.18 -15.51 10.32
C TRP A 73 9.59 -15.98 11.72
N LEU A 74 9.47 -15.09 12.73
CA LEU A 74 9.71 -15.41 14.13
C LEU A 74 8.54 -16.17 14.80
N GLN A 75 7.45 -16.42 14.07
CA GLN A 75 6.22 -17.04 14.60
C GLN A 75 5.64 -16.33 15.83
N TRP A 76 5.88 -15.02 15.94
CA TRP A 76 5.43 -14.23 17.08
C TRP A 76 4.02 -13.68 16.82
N HIS A 77 3.03 -14.29 17.49
CA HIS A 77 1.61 -13.90 17.35
C HIS A 77 1.18 -13.67 15.90
N SER A 78 1.49 -14.60 15.00
CA SER A 78 1.44 -14.45 13.54
C SER A 78 0.13 -13.88 13.03
N GLU A 79 -1.02 -14.37 13.53
CA GLU A 79 -2.33 -13.87 13.11
C GLU A 79 -2.56 -12.43 13.56
N ALA A 80 -2.29 -12.11 14.84
CA ALA A 80 -2.45 -10.76 15.38
C ALA A 80 -1.50 -9.75 14.71
N ALA A 81 -0.26 -10.16 14.43
CA ALA A 81 0.73 -9.34 13.72
C ALA A 81 0.28 -9.06 12.28
N LEU A 82 -0.29 -10.05 11.60
CA LEU A 82 -0.80 -9.89 10.23
C LEU A 82 -2.01 -8.94 10.21
N ILE A 83 -3.00 -9.16 11.08
CA ILE A 83 -4.22 -8.34 11.14
C ILE A 83 -3.89 -6.91 11.60
N GLY A 84 -3.16 -6.75 12.69
CA GLY A 84 -2.77 -5.44 13.21
C GLY A 84 -1.88 -4.67 12.23
N GLY A 85 -0.93 -5.35 11.61
CA GLY A 85 -0.07 -4.80 10.57
C GLY A 85 -0.86 -4.37 9.33
N LEU A 86 -1.89 -5.15 8.93
CA LEU A 86 -2.77 -4.80 7.82
C LEU A 86 -3.61 -3.54 8.12
N LEU A 87 -4.15 -3.42 9.33
CA LEU A 87 -4.91 -2.24 9.73
C LEU A 87 -4.02 -1.00 9.74
N LEU A 88 -2.82 -1.10 10.30
CA LEU A 88 -1.83 -0.02 10.29
C LEU A 88 -1.40 0.34 8.87
N PHE A 89 -1.10 -0.67 8.03
CA PHE A 89 -0.77 -0.47 6.62
C PHE A 89 -1.89 0.25 5.89
N GLY A 90 -3.15 -0.15 6.10
CA GLY A 90 -4.32 0.47 5.50
C GLY A 90 -4.46 1.95 5.86
N ALA A 91 -4.29 2.31 7.12
CA ALA A 91 -4.36 3.70 7.58
C ALA A 91 -3.23 4.55 6.95
N VAL A 92 -1.99 4.07 6.99
CA VAL A 92 -0.82 4.77 6.40
C VAL A 92 -0.96 4.87 4.88
N PHE A 93 -1.44 3.81 4.24
CA PHE A 93 -1.66 3.77 2.78
C PHE A 93 -2.77 4.73 2.36
N ALA A 94 -3.86 4.85 3.14
CA ALA A 94 -4.95 5.79 2.87
C ALA A 94 -4.44 7.25 2.88
N VAL A 95 -3.65 7.62 3.88
CA VAL A 95 -3.03 8.94 3.97
C VAL A 95 -2.08 9.17 2.79
N ASN A 96 -1.18 8.24 2.53
CA ASN A 96 -0.22 8.33 1.42
C ASN A 96 -0.91 8.46 0.06
N SER A 97 -1.97 7.66 -0.18
CA SER A 97 -2.76 7.70 -1.42
C SER A 97 -3.47 9.05 -1.61
N SER A 98 -4.07 9.59 -0.54
CA SER A 98 -4.72 10.90 -0.56
C SER A 98 -3.73 12.01 -0.90
N LEU A 99 -2.54 12.01 -0.30
CA LEU A 99 -1.49 12.98 -0.56
C LEU A 99 -0.97 12.92 -2.00
N HIS A 100 -0.75 11.73 -2.54
CA HIS A 100 -0.32 11.56 -3.93
C HIS A 100 -1.38 12.05 -4.92
N SER A 101 -2.66 11.72 -4.71
CA SER A 101 -3.75 12.21 -5.54
C SER A 101 -3.84 13.74 -5.55
N TYR A 102 -3.66 14.39 -4.40
CA TYR A 102 -3.61 15.85 -4.31
C TYR A 102 -2.44 16.44 -5.10
N MET A 103 -1.24 15.85 -4.99
CA MET A 103 -0.05 16.34 -5.68
C MET A 103 -0.18 16.25 -7.20
N ILE A 104 -0.79 15.19 -7.73
CA ILE A 104 -1.00 15.04 -9.17
C ILE A 104 -1.85 16.17 -9.71
N ILE A 105 -2.96 16.50 -9.04
CA ILE A 105 -3.84 17.61 -9.47
C ILE A 105 -3.09 18.94 -9.37
N ARG A 106 -2.27 19.13 -8.33
CA ARG A 106 -1.52 20.36 -8.11
C ARG A 106 -0.41 20.59 -9.14
N TYR A 107 0.24 19.52 -9.62
CA TYR A 107 1.35 19.60 -10.58
C TYR A 107 0.90 19.41 -12.04
N ALA A 108 -0.34 19.03 -12.28
CA ALA A 108 -0.87 18.92 -13.63
C ALA A 108 -0.86 20.31 -14.32
N LYS A 109 -0.44 20.34 -15.58
CA LYS A 109 -0.42 21.57 -16.37
C LYS A 109 -1.86 21.99 -16.70
N SER A 110 -2.13 23.30 -16.66
CA SER A 110 -3.48 23.86 -16.92
C SER A 110 -4.12 23.38 -18.24
N ASP A 111 -3.30 23.17 -19.27
CA ASP A 111 -3.76 22.77 -20.62
C ASP A 111 -3.79 21.25 -20.81
N GLY A 112 -3.39 20.44 -19.82
CA GLY A 112 -3.25 18.98 -19.95
C GLY A 112 -3.67 18.18 -18.74
N VAL A 113 -4.39 18.74 -17.76
CA VAL A 113 -4.78 18.07 -16.49
C VAL A 113 -5.41 16.71 -16.73
N SER A 114 -6.31 16.59 -17.70
CA SER A 114 -6.99 15.32 -18.03
C SER A 114 -6.01 14.24 -18.52
N LEU A 115 -5.02 14.63 -19.31
CA LEU A 115 -4.00 13.73 -19.83
C LEU A 115 -3.05 13.25 -18.72
N ASP A 116 -2.57 14.15 -17.90
CA ASP A 116 -1.66 13.84 -16.79
C ASP A 116 -2.32 12.90 -15.75
N VAL A 117 -3.59 13.18 -15.42
CA VAL A 117 -4.42 12.34 -14.55
C VAL A 117 -4.68 10.97 -15.20
N GLY A 118 -4.93 10.94 -16.52
CA GLY A 118 -5.10 9.71 -17.28
C GLY A 118 -3.86 8.82 -17.23
N PHE A 119 -2.67 9.37 -17.46
CA PHE A 119 -1.41 8.64 -17.35
C PHE A 119 -1.15 8.09 -15.95
N TYR A 120 -1.49 8.87 -14.92
CA TYR A 120 -1.39 8.39 -13.53
C TYR A 120 -2.28 7.18 -13.26
N TYR A 121 -3.56 7.23 -13.66
CA TYR A 121 -4.47 6.10 -13.48
C TYR A 121 -4.06 4.88 -14.30
N MET A 122 -3.55 5.08 -15.50
CA MET A 122 -3.00 4.01 -16.34
C MET A 122 -1.80 3.33 -15.66
N ALA A 123 -0.85 4.10 -15.13
CA ALA A 123 0.30 3.57 -14.40
C ALA A 123 -0.14 2.83 -13.12
N ASN A 124 -1.13 3.36 -12.40
CA ASN A 124 -1.71 2.70 -11.22
C ASN A 124 -2.37 1.36 -11.60
N ALA A 125 -3.19 1.32 -12.64
CA ALA A 125 -3.83 0.10 -13.12
C ALA A 125 -2.79 -0.96 -13.54
N MET A 126 -1.74 -0.56 -14.26
CA MET A 126 -0.63 -1.44 -14.64
C MET A 126 0.11 -1.97 -13.41
N GLY A 127 0.41 -1.11 -12.44
CA GLY A 127 1.03 -1.52 -11.17
C GLY A 127 0.19 -2.52 -10.39
N ARG A 128 -1.14 -2.35 -10.38
CA ARG A 128 -2.07 -3.30 -9.74
C ARG A 128 -2.09 -4.64 -10.47
N LEU A 129 -2.14 -4.64 -11.80
CA LEU A 129 -2.07 -5.86 -12.61
C LEU A 129 -0.80 -6.64 -12.33
N LEU A 130 0.36 -6.00 -12.45
CA LEU A 130 1.66 -6.62 -12.18
C LEU A 130 1.77 -7.10 -10.72
N GLY A 131 1.29 -6.30 -9.77
CA GLY A 131 1.28 -6.68 -8.35
C GLY A 131 0.42 -7.90 -8.08
N THR A 132 -0.73 -8.03 -8.74
CA THR A 132 -1.62 -9.20 -8.60
C THR A 132 -0.98 -10.45 -9.21
N LEU A 133 -0.37 -10.35 -10.39
CA LEU A 133 0.35 -11.47 -11.01
C LEU A 133 1.52 -11.93 -10.14
N LEU A 134 2.32 -10.97 -9.62
CA LEU A 134 3.40 -11.27 -8.69
C LEU A 134 2.89 -11.90 -7.39
N SER A 135 1.75 -11.44 -6.87
CA SER A 135 1.13 -12.02 -5.67
C SER A 135 0.86 -13.52 -5.84
N GLY A 136 0.21 -13.90 -6.93
CA GLY A 136 -0.10 -15.31 -7.20
C GLY A 136 1.16 -16.15 -7.38
N TRP A 137 2.10 -15.69 -8.18
CA TRP A 137 3.34 -16.41 -8.46
C TRP A 137 4.23 -16.55 -7.22
N LEU A 138 4.50 -15.46 -6.50
CA LEU A 138 5.33 -15.48 -5.29
C LEU A 138 4.69 -16.32 -4.18
N TYR A 139 3.38 -16.20 -4.01
CA TYR A 139 2.68 -16.96 -2.98
C TYR A 139 2.77 -18.46 -3.24
N GLN A 140 2.59 -18.90 -4.48
CA GLN A 140 2.70 -20.31 -4.86
C GLN A 140 4.13 -20.85 -4.70
N ALA A 141 5.15 -20.05 -5.02
CA ALA A 141 6.53 -20.50 -4.99
C ALA A 141 7.17 -20.37 -3.59
N TYR A 142 6.84 -19.32 -2.82
CA TYR A 142 7.58 -18.94 -1.61
C TYR A 142 6.70 -18.52 -0.43
N GLY A 143 5.37 -18.48 -0.60
CA GLY A 143 4.43 -18.13 0.45
C GLY A 143 4.30 -16.62 0.75
N LEU A 144 3.50 -16.28 1.78
CA LEU A 144 3.16 -14.90 2.14
C LEU A 144 4.38 -14.07 2.55
N ILE A 145 5.33 -14.66 3.27
CA ILE A 145 6.53 -13.94 3.77
C ILE A 145 7.32 -13.34 2.60
N ALA A 146 7.49 -14.09 1.51
CA ALA A 146 8.16 -13.61 0.31
C ALA A 146 7.39 -12.45 -0.35
N CYS A 147 6.06 -12.54 -0.42
CA CYS A 147 5.21 -11.46 -0.93
C CYS A 147 5.39 -10.17 -0.12
N LEU A 148 5.49 -10.26 1.20
CA LEU A 148 5.71 -9.13 2.11
C LEU A 148 7.09 -8.49 1.90
N TRP A 149 8.16 -9.29 1.80
CA TRP A 149 9.50 -8.79 1.54
C TRP A 149 9.61 -8.10 0.18
N VAL A 150 9.05 -8.69 -0.87
CA VAL A 150 9.04 -8.09 -2.21
C VAL A 150 8.23 -6.78 -2.21
N SER A 151 7.08 -6.75 -1.52
CA SER A 151 6.28 -5.53 -1.36
C SER A 151 7.07 -4.42 -0.66
N SER A 152 7.76 -4.75 0.45
CA SER A 152 8.63 -3.81 1.16
C SER A 152 9.75 -3.28 0.26
N ALA A 153 10.41 -4.15 -0.50
CA ALA A 153 11.48 -3.76 -1.43
C ALA A 153 10.99 -2.82 -2.55
N LEU A 154 9.81 -3.09 -3.14
CA LEU A 154 9.20 -2.23 -4.15
C LEU A 154 8.84 -0.84 -3.57
N LEU A 155 8.29 -0.81 -2.35
CA LEU A 155 8.01 0.45 -1.66
C LEU A 155 9.29 1.22 -1.32
N ALA A 156 10.36 0.53 -0.90
CA ALA A 156 11.66 1.15 -0.66
C ALA A 156 12.27 1.72 -1.95
N ALA A 157 12.11 1.04 -3.09
CA ALA A 157 12.50 1.57 -4.39
C ALA A 157 11.72 2.86 -4.73
N THR A 158 10.43 2.92 -4.40
CA THR A 158 9.61 4.14 -4.55
C THR A 158 10.16 5.30 -3.70
N VAL A 159 10.64 5.02 -2.46
CA VAL A 159 11.30 6.05 -1.62
C VAL A 159 12.51 6.65 -2.33
N LEU A 160 13.35 5.81 -2.94
CA LEU A 160 14.55 6.28 -3.65
C LEU A 160 14.20 7.18 -4.84
N VAL A 161 13.18 6.82 -5.62
CA VAL A 161 12.70 7.62 -6.74
C VAL A 161 12.11 8.96 -6.22
N SER A 162 11.25 8.92 -5.21
CA SER A 162 10.63 10.11 -4.63
C SER A 162 11.66 11.08 -4.04
N ALA A 163 12.70 10.56 -3.38
CA ALA A 163 13.78 11.38 -2.81
C ALA A 163 14.63 12.07 -3.88
N ARG A 164 14.80 11.46 -5.05
CA ARG A 164 15.51 12.10 -6.19
C ARG A 164 14.68 13.23 -6.80
N LEU A 165 13.37 13.02 -6.95
CA LEU A 165 12.47 14.04 -7.51
C LEU A 165 12.38 15.27 -6.60
N SER A 166 12.35 15.10 -5.28
CA SER A 166 12.28 16.24 -4.34
C SER A 166 13.53 17.11 -4.35
N LYS A 167 14.70 16.57 -4.70
CA LYS A 167 15.96 17.34 -4.82
C LYS A 167 16.04 18.20 -6.09
N HIS A 168 15.27 17.89 -7.12
CA HIS A 168 15.24 18.67 -8.36
C HIS A 168 14.24 19.83 -8.31
N GLN A 169 13.40 19.90 -7.26
CA GLN A 169 12.38 20.93 -7.08
C GLN A 169 12.72 21.96 -5.99
N ALA A 170 13.84 21.81 -5.30
CA ALA A 170 14.41 22.75 -4.33
C ALA A 170 15.51 23.59 -4.97
#